data_c3e8bae60cfc78d049d47f1898ec59d5
#
_entry.id   c3e8bae60cfc78d049d47f1898ec59d5
#
_cell.length_a   1.000
_cell.length_b   1.000
_cell.length_c   1.000
_cell.angle_alpha   90.00
_cell.angle_beta   90.00
_cell.angle_gamma   90.00
#
_symmetry.space_group_name_H-M   'P 1'
#
loop_
_entity.id
_entity.type
_entity.pdbx_description
1 polymer ?
#
loop_
_entity_poly.entity_id
_entity_poly.type
_entity_poly.pdbx_seq_one_letter_code
_entity_poly.pdbx_strand_id
1 'polypeptide(L)'
;MNPEVAARQWNLDGDIERIAGGRINATFLVGGTHLLQRINGDIFPDPRALLRNAEKIAAVAGELIVQHLPSKHGEPCWSDQDGEVWRVYPHVRSRNFDALPDSLLNPLGTIFGDLLSRLRSLDGELETSIPGFHDIQTYLNYLDAARSSGDADAELEYVDLRRQRLVVSQEKSQIIHGDCKVNNVLFDPTSDKAIKVVDLDTLMRGSASWDFGDLIRSVSAGTEESTPQAHVSDARVREVVRGFLSAYGPI
;
A
#
# COMPACT_ATOMS: atom_id res chain seq x y z
N MET A 1 0.06 8.58 -24.18
CA MET A 1 -1.14 9.30 -23.76
C MET A 1 -0.87 10.59 -23.03
N ASN A 2 -1.76 11.60 -23.15
CA ASN A 2 -1.57 12.95 -22.62
C ASN A 2 -2.34 13.11 -21.27
N PRO A 3 -1.65 13.30 -20.11
CA PRO A 3 -2.30 13.52 -18.82
C PRO A 3 -3.19 14.76 -18.79
N GLU A 4 -2.99 15.75 -19.67
CA GLU A 4 -3.86 16.92 -19.78
C GLU A 4 -5.28 16.55 -20.23
N VAL A 5 -5.42 15.57 -21.10
CA VAL A 5 -6.74 15.08 -21.56
C VAL A 5 -7.47 14.40 -20.41
N ALA A 6 -6.74 13.62 -19.60
CA ALA A 6 -7.29 12.97 -18.42
C ALA A 6 -7.69 13.99 -17.34
N ALA A 7 -6.83 14.98 -17.03
CA ALA A 7 -7.10 16.02 -16.04
C ALA A 7 -8.41 16.77 -16.30
N ARG A 8 -8.71 17.07 -17.57
CA ARG A 8 -9.97 17.72 -17.99
C ARG A 8 -11.23 16.93 -17.65
N GLN A 9 -11.13 15.63 -17.38
CA GLN A 9 -12.28 14.83 -16.96
C GLN A 9 -12.69 15.12 -15.51
N TRP A 10 -11.82 15.77 -14.74
CA TRP A 10 -12.10 16.26 -13.38
C TRP A 10 -12.17 17.80 -13.32
N ASN A 11 -12.23 18.49 -14.48
CA ASN A 11 -12.16 19.94 -14.59
C ASN A 11 -10.91 20.52 -13.91
N LEU A 12 -9.78 19.78 -13.98
CA LEU A 12 -8.51 20.21 -13.43
C LEU A 12 -7.71 20.97 -14.49
N ASP A 13 -7.21 22.14 -14.08
CA ASP A 13 -6.37 23.02 -14.86
C ASP A 13 -5.05 23.30 -14.10
N GLY A 14 -4.05 23.82 -14.81
CA GLY A 14 -2.75 24.20 -14.25
C GLY A 14 -1.62 23.30 -14.71
N ASP A 15 -0.44 23.55 -14.17
CA ASP A 15 0.77 22.80 -14.49
C ASP A 15 0.63 21.33 -14.09
N ILE A 16 1.11 20.44 -14.95
CA ILE A 16 1.13 19.00 -14.71
C ILE A 16 2.57 18.55 -14.59
N GLU A 17 2.93 18.12 -13.40
CA GLU A 17 4.26 17.63 -13.06
C GLU A 17 4.20 16.12 -12.77
N ARG A 18 5.07 15.33 -13.44
CA ARG A 18 5.20 13.91 -13.13
C ARG A 18 5.94 13.74 -11.81
N ILE A 19 5.31 13.05 -10.85
CA ILE A 19 5.93 12.73 -9.57
C ILE A 19 6.82 11.50 -9.75
N ALA A 20 8.10 11.65 -9.39
CA ALA A 20 9.03 10.52 -9.27
C ALA A 20 8.73 9.75 -7.98
N GLY A 21 8.71 8.41 -8.04
CA GLY A 21 8.60 7.56 -6.83
C GLY A 21 7.45 6.56 -6.82
N GLY A 22 6.42 6.72 -7.64
CA GLY A 22 5.43 5.64 -7.88
C GLY A 22 6.05 4.53 -8.74
N ARG A 23 6.20 3.32 -8.19
CA ARG A 23 6.83 2.20 -8.92
C ARG A 23 5.86 1.50 -9.88
N ILE A 24 4.58 1.54 -9.60
CA ILE A 24 3.54 0.80 -10.34
C ILE A 24 2.73 1.75 -11.21
N ASN A 25 2.04 2.71 -10.60
CA ASN A 25 1.17 3.65 -11.28
C ASN A 25 1.92 4.91 -11.71
N ALA A 26 1.56 5.49 -12.87
CA ALA A 26 2.09 6.79 -13.27
C ALA A 26 1.30 7.90 -12.57
N THR A 27 1.97 8.70 -11.75
CA THR A 27 1.35 9.75 -10.93
C THR A 27 1.82 11.13 -11.35
N PHE A 28 0.88 12.08 -11.40
CA PHE A 28 1.10 13.47 -11.80
C PHE A 28 0.46 14.41 -10.77
N LEU A 29 1.18 15.45 -10.38
CA LEU A 29 0.64 16.55 -9.61
C LEU A 29 0.04 17.58 -10.57
N VAL A 30 -1.23 17.93 -10.39
CA VAL A 30 -1.97 18.86 -11.23
C VAL A 30 -2.31 20.10 -10.40
N GLY A 31 -1.86 21.28 -10.85
CA GLY A 31 -2.11 22.57 -10.20
C GLY A 31 -1.68 22.63 -8.73
N GLY A 32 -0.74 21.79 -8.31
CA GLY A 32 -0.26 21.68 -6.93
C GLY A 32 -1.26 21.13 -5.91
N THR A 33 -2.47 20.75 -6.35
CA THR A 33 -3.61 20.43 -5.46
C THR A 33 -4.22 19.06 -5.66
N HIS A 34 -3.96 18.40 -6.78
CA HIS A 34 -4.53 17.10 -7.12
C HIS A 34 -3.47 16.13 -7.61
N LEU A 35 -3.66 14.86 -7.31
CA LEU A 35 -2.87 13.75 -7.83
C LEU A 35 -3.70 13.02 -8.89
N LEU A 36 -3.32 13.18 -10.15
CA LEU A 36 -3.85 12.42 -11.28
C LEU A 36 -3.02 11.16 -11.44
N GLN A 37 -3.65 10.00 -11.48
CA GLN A 37 -2.95 8.73 -11.53
C GLN A 37 -3.49 7.85 -12.65
N ARG A 38 -2.56 7.35 -13.50
CA ARG A 38 -2.85 6.29 -14.45
C ARG A 38 -2.54 4.95 -13.81
N ILE A 39 -3.54 4.10 -13.73
CA ILE A 39 -3.41 2.75 -13.16
C ILE A 39 -2.70 1.84 -14.18
N ASN A 40 -1.74 1.08 -13.71
CA ASN A 40 -1.01 0.13 -14.54
C ASN A 40 -1.82 -1.14 -14.75
N GLY A 41 -2.42 -1.29 -15.95
CA GLY A 41 -3.23 -2.45 -16.32
C GLY A 41 -2.46 -3.76 -16.44
N ASP A 42 -1.12 -3.73 -16.61
CA ASP A 42 -0.28 -4.93 -16.63
C ASP A 42 -0.18 -5.58 -15.24
N ILE A 43 -0.27 -4.77 -14.17
CA ILE A 43 -0.23 -5.24 -12.79
C ILE A 43 -1.63 -5.47 -12.24
N PHE A 44 -2.59 -4.60 -12.60
CA PHE A 44 -3.97 -4.64 -12.15
C PHE A 44 -4.90 -5.00 -13.32
N PRO A 45 -5.22 -6.30 -13.53
CA PRO A 45 -6.03 -6.75 -14.67
C PRO A 45 -7.42 -6.13 -14.74
N ASP A 46 -8.03 -5.82 -13.59
CA ASP A 46 -9.24 -5.00 -13.48
C ASP A 46 -8.98 -3.74 -12.64
N PRO A 47 -8.53 -2.63 -13.27
CA PRO A 47 -8.28 -1.38 -12.54
C PRO A 47 -9.53 -0.81 -11.83
N ARG A 48 -10.73 -1.13 -12.30
CA ARG A 48 -11.98 -0.66 -11.67
C ARG A 48 -12.29 -1.39 -10.37
N ALA A 49 -11.79 -2.63 -10.20
CA ALA A 49 -11.90 -3.38 -8.95
C ALA A 49 -11.20 -2.64 -7.79
N LEU A 50 -10.06 -1.96 -8.05
CA LEU A 50 -9.36 -1.17 -7.05
C LEU A 50 -10.24 -0.06 -6.46
N LEU A 51 -11.00 0.61 -7.31
CA LEU A 51 -11.89 1.70 -6.92
C LEU A 51 -13.08 1.19 -6.13
N ARG A 52 -13.71 0.11 -6.59
CA ARG A 52 -14.81 -0.54 -5.86
C ARG A 52 -14.37 -1.05 -4.48
N ASN A 53 -13.16 -1.60 -4.39
CA ASN A 53 -12.58 -2.00 -3.10
C ASN A 53 -12.34 -0.78 -2.20
N ALA A 54 -11.73 0.29 -2.72
CA ALA A 54 -11.48 1.52 -1.97
C ALA A 54 -12.78 2.18 -1.47
N GLU A 55 -13.87 2.15 -2.24
CA GLU A 55 -15.20 2.62 -1.82
C GLU A 55 -15.76 1.81 -0.64
N LYS A 56 -15.61 0.48 -0.66
CA LYS A 56 -16.00 -0.37 0.48
C LYS A 56 -15.22 -0.01 1.75
N ILE A 57 -13.91 0.24 1.62
CA ILE A 57 -13.08 0.64 2.74
C ILE A 57 -13.44 2.04 3.25
N ALA A 58 -13.78 2.97 2.35
CA ALA A 58 -14.18 4.31 2.73
C ALA A 58 -15.42 4.34 3.65
N ALA A 59 -16.29 3.34 3.56
CA ALA A 59 -17.47 3.23 4.41
C ALA A 59 -17.12 3.01 5.91
N VAL A 60 -15.99 2.37 6.21
CA VAL A 60 -15.57 2.04 7.59
C VAL A 60 -14.35 2.83 8.06
N ALA A 61 -13.52 3.31 7.15
CA ALA A 61 -12.24 3.96 7.45
C ALA A 61 -11.98 5.25 6.63
N GLY A 62 -13.02 5.90 6.12
CA GLY A 62 -12.89 7.05 5.21
C GLY A 62 -12.07 8.21 5.75
N GLU A 63 -12.10 8.45 7.06
CA GLU A 63 -11.29 9.48 7.69
C GLU A 63 -9.80 9.12 7.82
N LEU A 64 -9.45 7.84 7.73
CA LEU A 64 -8.05 7.37 7.80
C LEU A 64 -7.37 7.28 6.44
N ILE A 65 -8.13 7.33 5.35
CA ILE A 65 -7.61 7.15 3.99
C ILE A 65 -7.77 8.42 3.14
N VAL A 66 -7.07 8.48 2.02
CA VAL A 66 -7.33 9.47 0.97
C VAL A 66 -8.26 8.84 -0.05
N GLN A 67 -9.47 9.39 -0.19
CA GLN A 67 -10.47 8.89 -1.13
C GLN A 67 -10.26 9.52 -2.52
N HIS A 68 -10.51 8.75 -3.57
CA HIS A 68 -10.52 9.28 -4.93
C HIS A 68 -11.70 10.23 -5.15
N LEU A 69 -11.53 11.15 -6.09
CA LEU A 69 -12.55 12.13 -6.45
C LEU A 69 -13.35 11.65 -7.66
N PRO A 70 -14.67 11.87 -7.68
CA PRO A 70 -15.46 11.57 -8.86
C PRO A 70 -15.07 12.49 -10.03
N SER A 71 -15.14 11.96 -11.25
CA SER A 71 -14.98 12.74 -12.48
C SER A 71 -16.14 13.74 -12.64
N LYS A 72 -16.03 14.63 -13.62
CA LYS A 72 -17.12 15.58 -13.99
C LYS A 72 -18.44 14.90 -14.40
N HIS A 73 -18.39 13.60 -14.64
CA HIS A 73 -19.57 12.76 -14.95
C HIS A 73 -20.07 11.95 -13.76
N GLY A 74 -19.47 12.13 -12.58
CA GLY A 74 -19.83 11.40 -11.35
C GLY A 74 -19.17 10.02 -11.22
N GLU A 75 -18.37 9.59 -12.20
CA GLU A 75 -17.71 8.28 -12.20
C GLU A 75 -16.42 8.30 -11.37
N PRO A 76 -16.06 7.21 -10.67
CA PRO A 76 -14.86 7.15 -9.83
C PRO A 76 -13.55 7.16 -10.63
N CYS A 77 -13.61 6.86 -11.92
CA CYS A 77 -12.48 6.84 -12.84
C CYS A 77 -12.92 7.22 -14.25
N TRP A 78 -11.95 7.40 -15.13
CA TRP A 78 -12.18 7.60 -16.54
C TRP A 78 -11.24 6.70 -17.35
N SER A 79 -11.74 6.13 -18.45
CA SER A 79 -10.92 5.40 -19.41
C SER A 79 -10.76 6.20 -20.68
N ASP A 80 -9.53 6.24 -21.17
CA ASP A 80 -9.26 6.87 -22.44
C ASP A 80 -9.51 5.94 -23.65
N GLN A 81 -9.20 6.45 -24.85
CA GLN A 81 -9.41 5.70 -26.10
C GLN A 81 -8.52 4.48 -26.27
N ASP A 82 -7.40 4.40 -25.52
CA ASP A 82 -6.50 3.25 -25.51
C ASP A 82 -6.87 2.24 -24.39
N GLY A 83 -7.94 2.52 -23.64
CA GLY A 83 -8.45 1.69 -22.56
C GLY A 83 -7.72 1.91 -21.20
N GLU A 84 -6.77 2.84 -21.14
CA GLU A 84 -6.06 3.17 -19.90
C GLU A 84 -7.00 3.81 -18.87
N VAL A 85 -6.92 3.40 -17.63
CA VAL A 85 -7.79 3.87 -16.55
C VAL A 85 -7.09 4.92 -15.71
N TRP A 86 -7.79 6.03 -15.49
CA TRP A 86 -7.31 7.18 -14.74
C TRP A 86 -8.21 7.47 -13.55
N ARG A 87 -7.60 7.91 -12.45
CA ARG A 87 -8.29 8.36 -11.23
C ARG A 87 -7.61 9.60 -10.66
N VAL A 88 -8.30 10.31 -9.79
CA VAL A 88 -7.79 11.52 -9.15
C VAL A 88 -7.97 11.44 -7.64
N TYR A 89 -6.97 11.92 -6.91
CA TYR A 89 -7.01 12.12 -5.47
C TYR A 89 -6.74 13.59 -5.13
N PRO A 90 -7.25 14.11 -4.02
CA PRO A 90 -6.75 15.37 -3.48
C PRO A 90 -5.28 15.20 -3.07
N HIS A 91 -4.44 16.20 -3.36
CA HIS A 91 -3.07 16.23 -2.87
C HIS A 91 -3.06 16.63 -1.39
N VAL A 92 -2.73 15.71 -0.52
CA VAL A 92 -2.60 15.96 0.91
C VAL A 92 -1.15 16.34 1.22
N ARG A 93 -0.94 17.55 1.74
CA ARG A 93 0.40 17.99 2.18
C ARG A 93 0.90 17.10 3.32
N SER A 94 2.10 16.56 3.18
CA SER A 94 2.73 15.70 4.18
C SER A 94 4.21 15.99 4.29
N ARG A 95 4.82 15.58 5.41
CA ARG A 95 6.28 15.59 5.57
C ARG A 95 6.86 14.36 4.88
N ASN A 96 7.99 14.57 4.20
CA ASN A 96 8.81 13.50 3.66
C ASN A 96 10.03 13.30 4.56
N PHE A 97 10.53 12.07 4.65
CA PHE A 97 11.65 11.71 5.50
C PHE A 97 12.60 10.80 4.72
N ASP A 98 13.91 11.05 4.85
CA ASP A 98 14.94 10.10 4.45
C ASP A 98 15.01 8.93 5.44
N ALA A 99 14.79 9.22 6.72
CA ALA A 99 14.61 8.25 7.79
C ALA A 99 13.51 8.71 8.74
N LEU A 100 12.59 7.83 9.10
CA LEU A 100 11.47 8.17 9.97
C LEU A 100 11.98 8.55 11.37
N PRO A 101 11.65 9.76 11.90
CA PRO A 101 11.98 10.16 13.27
C PRO A 101 11.35 9.25 14.31
N ASP A 102 12.02 9.07 15.45
CA ASP A 102 11.54 8.21 16.54
C ASP A 102 10.20 8.67 17.12
N SER A 103 9.94 9.97 17.13
CA SER A 103 8.65 10.55 17.57
C SER A 103 7.46 10.10 16.71
N LEU A 104 7.69 9.64 15.49
CA LEU A 104 6.65 9.19 14.56
C LEU A 104 6.41 7.68 14.54
N LEU A 105 7.22 6.90 15.25
CA LEU A 105 7.10 5.43 15.28
C LEU A 105 5.79 4.98 15.92
N ASN A 106 5.43 5.56 17.07
CA ASN A 106 4.17 5.26 17.73
C ASN A 106 2.95 5.73 16.90
N PRO A 107 2.88 6.98 16.37
CA PRO A 107 1.85 7.39 15.43
C PRO A 107 1.72 6.50 14.19
N LEU A 108 2.83 6.03 13.62
CA LEU A 108 2.83 5.09 12.49
C LEU A 108 2.14 3.77 12.87
N GLY A 109 2.53 3.18 13.99
CA GLY A 109 1.88 1.96 14.49
C GLY A 109 0.39 2.18 14.77
N THR A 110 0.04 3.30 15.40
CA THR A 110 -1.34 3.63 15.76
C THR A 110 -2.25 3.73 14.54
N ILE A 111 -1.85 4.44 13.48
CA ILE A 111 -2.72 4.63 12.31
C ILE A 111 -2.97 3.31 11.56
N PHE A 112 -1.96 2.43 11.41
CA PHE A 112 -2.18 1.12 10.82
C PHE A 112 -2.98 0.19 11.73
N GLY A 113 -2.75 0.24 13.05
CA GLY A 113 -3.55 -0.50 14.01
C GLY A 113 -5.04 -0.09 13.96
N ASP A 114 -5.35 1.20 13.90
CA ASP A 114 -6.72 1.70 13.77
C ASP A 114 -7.34 1.28 12.42
N LEU A 115 -6.61 1.45 11.31
CA LEU A 115 -7.08 0.99 9.99
C LEU A 115 -7.45 -0.50 10.03
N LEU A 116 -6.53 -1.37 10.44
CA LEU A 116 -6.76 -2.82 10.45
C LEU A 116 -7.86 -3.23 11.43
N SER A 117 -8.01 -2.53 12.56
CA SER A 117 -9.11 -2.74 13.51
C SER A 117 -10.47 -2.48 12.86
N ARG A 118 -10.59 -1.41 12.05
CA ARG A 118 -11.82 -1.09 11.31
C ARG A 118 -12.08 -2.06 10.17
N LEU A 119 -11.03 -2.45 9.43
CA LEU A 119 -11.14 -3.43 8.35
C LEU A 119 -11.59 -4.81 8.83
N ARG A 120 -11.33 -5.14 10.10
CA ARG A 120 -11.84 -6.38 10.73
C ARG A 120 -13.37 -6.43 10.77
N SER A 121 -14.02 -5.27 10.87
CA SER A 121 -15.48 -5.18 10.91
C SER A 121 -16.14 -5.20 9.54
N LEU A 122 -15.36 -5.16 8.46
CA LEU A 122 -15.90 -5.16 7.11
C LEU A 122 -16.26 -6.56 6.67
N ASP A 123 -17.55 -6.81 6.54
CA ASP A 123 -18.09 -8.05 5.98
C ASP A 123 -18.03 -8.04 4.44
N GLY A 124 -17.89 -9.23 3.88
CA GLY A 124 -17.93 -9.45 2.43
C GLY A 124 -16.55 -9.67 1.79
N GLU A 125 -16.60 -9.90 0.48
CA GLU A 125 -15.41 -10.16 -0.31
C GLU A 125 -14.94 -8.89 -1.02
N LEU A 126 -13.62 -8.71 -1.09
CA LEU A 126 -12.99 -7.78 -2.01
C LEU A 126 -12.76 -8.45 -3.35
N GLU A 127 -12.79 -7.65 -4.40
CA GLU A 127 -12.37 -8.10 -5.71
C GLU A 127 -10.85 -8.27 -5.75
N THR A 128 -10.37 -9.28 -6.45
CA THR A 128 -8.94 -9.56 -6.53
C THR A 128 -8.23 -8.45 -7.31
N SER A 129 -7.36 -7.72 -6.64
CA SER A 129 -6.56 -6.65 -7.24
C SER A 129 -5.40 -7.22 -8.06
N ILE A 130 -4.62 -8.11 -7.45
CA ILE A 130 -3.47 -8.77 -8.07
C ILE A 130 -3.60 -10.28 -7.86
N PRO A 131 -3.82 -11.07 -8.92
CA PRO A 131 -3.93 -12.52 -8.78
C PRO A 131 -2.66 -13.15 -8.18
N GLY A 132 -2.82 -13.98 -7.16
CA GLY A 132 -1.71 -14.66 -6.49
C GLY A 132 -0.82 -13.78 -5.62
N PHE A 133 -1.16 -12.50 -5.40
CA PHE A 133 -0.40 -11.60 -4.53
C PHE A 133 -0.41 -12.11 -3.09
N HIS A 134 0.77 -12.12 -2.44
CA HIS A 134 1.00 -12.70 -1.11
C HIS A 134 0.61 -14.18 -0.96
N ASP A 135 0.40 -14.91 -2.06
CA ASP A 135 0.23 -16.36 -2.02
C ASP A 135 1.61 -17.04 -2.05
N ILE A 136 2.11 -17.38 -0.86
CA ILE A 136 3.44 -17.99 -0.73
C ILE A 136 3.55 -19.32 -1.50
N GLN A 137 2.46 -20.09 -1.61
CA GLN A 137 2.49 -21.36 -2.35
C GLN A 137 2.68 -21.09 -3.85
N THR A 138 2.02 -20.08 -4.39
CA THR A 138 2.21 -19.64 -5.77
C THR A 138 3.66 -19.23 -6.01
N TYR A 139 4.27 -18.44 -5.12
CA TYR A 139 5.68 -18.04 -5.24
C TYR A 139 6.65 -19.21 -5.13
N LEU A 140 6.40 -20.16 -4.22
CA LEU A 140 7.22 -21.37 -4.11
C LEU A 140 7.12 -22.24 -5.38
N ASN A 141 5.95 -22.33 -5.99
CA ASN A 141 5.75 -23.06 -7.25
C ASN A 141 6.50 -22.38 -8.40
N TYR A 142 6.48 -21.04 -8.47
CA TYR A 142 7.28 -20.29 -9.46
C TYR A 142 8.78 -20.48 -9.23
N LEU A 143 9.23 -20.43 -7.97
CA LEU A 143 10.63 -20.68 -7.63
C LEU A 143 11.06 -22.09 -8.07
N ASP A 144 10.24 -23.12 -7.79
CA ASP A 144 10.55 -24.49 -8.19
C ASP A 144 10.59 -24.66 -9.71
N ALA A 145 9.68 -24.00 -10.43
CA ALA A 145 9.67 -24.04 -11.90
C ALA A 145 10.85 -23.28 -12.53
N ALA A 146 11.33 -22.22 -11.86
CA ALA A 146 12.45 -21.41 -12.33
C ALA A 146 13.83 -21.96 -11.90
N ARG A 147 13.86 -23.01 -11.08
CA ARG A 147 15.13 -23.59 -10.61
C ARG A 147 16.02 -24.00 -11.78
N SER A 148 17.13 -23.29 -11.92
CA SER A 148 18.26 -23.67 -12.72
C SER A 148 19.49 -23.78 -11.81
N SER A 149 20.40 -24.69 -12.12
CA SER A 149 21.63 -24.87 -11.32
C SER A 149 22.55 -23.65 -11.45
N GLY A 150 23.06 -23.11 -10.33
CA GLY A 150 24.33 -22.43 -10.27
C GLY A 150 24.38 -21.07 -9.56
N ASP A 151 23.52 -20.08 -9.88
CA ASP A 151 23.80 -18.71 -9.45
C ASP A 151 23.14 -18.29 -8.13
N ALA A 152 22.24 -19.09 -7.55
CA ALA A 152 21.49 -18.76 -6.34
C ALA A 152 21.33 -19.96 -5.38
N ASP A 153 22.29 -20.87 -5.35
CA ASP A 153 22.20 -22.13 -4.56
C ASP A 153 22.07 -21.85 -3.05
N ALA A 154 22.75 -20.84 -2.54
CA ALA A 154 22.69 -20.47 -1.11
C ALA A 154 21.33 -19.89 -0.73
N GLU A 155 20.74 -19.06 -1.57
CA GLU A 155 19.41 -18.48 -1.39
C GLU A 155 18.33 -19.56 -1.49
N LEU A 156 18.46 -20.50 -2.44
CA LEU A 156 17.57 -21.64 -2.59
C LEU A 156 17.62 -22.56 -1.36
N GLU A 157 18.82 -22.89 -0.86
CA GLU A 157 18.98 -23.64 0.38
C GLU A 157 18.34 -22.92 1.57
N TYR A 158 18.55 -21.60 1.67
CA TYR A 158 17.94 -20.78 2.73
C TYR A 158 16.40 -20.85 2.69
N VAL A 159 15.80 -20.77 1.52
CA VAL A 159 14.34 -20.88 1.34
C VAL A 159 13.87 -22.30 1.69
N ASP A 160 14.54 -23.34 1.20
CA ASP A 160 14.16 -24.74 1.43
C ASP A 160 14.15 -25.11 2.92
N LEU A 161 15.17 -24.69 3.67
CA LEU A 161 15.23 -24.91 5.12
C LEU A 161 14.08 -24.25 5.89
N ARG A 162 13.43 -23.25 5.31
CA ARG A 162 12.34 -22.47 5.92
C ARG A 162 10.97 -22.74 5.29
N ARG A 163 10.92 -23.49 4.21
CA ARG A 163 9.71 -23.73 3.42
C ARG A 163 8.51 -24.14 4.28
N GLN A 164 8.67 -25.04 5.24
CA GLN A 164 7.58 -25.48 6.12
C GLN A 164 7.06 -24.35 7.03
N ARG A 165 7.93 -23.40 7.40
CA ARG A 165 7.56 -22.23 8.23
C ARG A 165 6.85 -21.16 7.41
N LEU A 166 7.16 -21.05 6.13
CA LEU A 166 6.54 -20.08 5.23
C LEU A 166 5.08 -20.41 4.90
N VAL A 167 4.72 -21.68 4.94
CA VAL A 167 3.37 -22.16 4.56
C VAL A 167 2.36 -22.11 5.73
N VAL A 168 2.81 -21.94 6.97
CA VAL A 168 2.03 -22.20 8.19
C VAL A 168 0.96 -21.17 8.51
N SER A 169 0.97 -19.98 7.95
CA SER A 169 -0.03 -18.94 8.31
C SER A 169 -0.74 -18.38 7.10
N GLN A 170 -1.62 -19.17 6.49
CA GLN A 170 -2.54 -18.69 5.46
C GLN A 170 -3.94 -18.36 6.02
N GLU A 171 -4.05 -18.03 7.29
CA GLU A 171 -5.32 -17.62 7.85
C GLU A 171 -5.74 -16.25 7.31
N LYS A 172 -6.67 -16.27 6.36
CA LYS A 172 -7.27 -15.08 5.77
C LYS A 172 -8.44 -14.61 6.64
N SER A 173 -8.11 -14.11 7.84
CA SER A 173 -9.11 -13.84 8.87
C SER A 173 -9.84 -12.51 8.67
N GLN A 174 -9.25 -11.54 7.97
CA GLN A 174 -9.84 -10.22 7.76
C GLN A 174 -9.40 -9.58 6.44
N ILE A 175 -9.89 -8.38 6.15
CA ILE A 175 -9.33 -7.52 5.11
C ILE A 175 -8.10 -6.82 5.67
N ILE A 176 -7.03 -6.80 4.87
CA ILE A 176 -5.74 -6.18 5.17
C ILE A 176 -5.35 -5.18 4.08
N HIS A 177 -4.39 -4.31 4.38
CA HIS A 177 -3.85 -3.34 3.43
C HIS A 177 -2.99 -4.02 2.35
N GLY A 178 -2.18 -5.02 2.73
CA GLY A 178 -1.32 -5.80 1.85
C GLY A 178 0.02 -5.14 1.50
N ASP A 179 0.27 -3.89 1.95
CA ASP A 179 1.53 -3.17 1.75
C ASP A 179 1.71 -2.13 2.88
N CYS A 180 1.73 -2.60 4.13
CA CYS A 180 1.86 -1.74 5.31
C CYS A 180 3.31 -1.26 5.49
N LYS A 181 3.65 -0.13 4.88
CA LYS A 181 4.99 0.44 4.97
C LYS A 181 4.97 1.93 5.30
N VAL A 182 6.10 2.45 5.80
CA VAL A 182 6.27 3.86 6.18
C VAL A 182 5.83 4.81 5.08
N ASN A 183 6.16 4.50 3.81
CA ASN A 183 5.88 5.37 2.67
C ASN A 183 4.38 5.46 2.32
N ASN A 184 3.56 4.56 2.86
CA ASN A 184 2.11 4.55 2.67
C ASN A 184 1.36 5.29 3.80
N VAL A 185 2.09 6.04 4.65
CA VAL A 185 1.51 6.92 5.67
C VAL A 185 1.89 8.38 5.40
N LEU A 186 0.90 9.25 5.40
CA LEU A 186 1.09 10.69 5.35
C LEU A 186 1.15 11.25 6.77
N PHE A 187 2.15 12.11 7.02
CA PHE A 187 2.37 12.75 8.32
C PHE A 187 2.09 14.24 8.24
N ASP A 188 1.49 14.78 9.28
CA ASP A 188 1.18 16.21 9.38
C ASP A 188 2.44 17.08 9.24
N PRO A 189 2.40 18.15 8.42
CA PRO A 189 3.57 19.02 8.19
C PRO A 189 4.08 19.73 9.45
N THR A 190 3.23 19.89 10.46
CA THR A 190 3.49 20.77 11.61
C THR A 190 3.49 20.05 12.96
N SER A 191 3.10 18.79 12.98
CA SER A 191 3.00 18.01 14.22
C SER A 191 3.45 16.56 14.00
N ASP A 192 3.68 15.84 15.11
CA ASP A 192 4.05 14.41 15.08
C ASP A 192 2.80 13.52 15.03
N LYS A 193 1.99 13.72 13.99
CA LYS A 193 0.77 12.92 13.76
C LYS A 193 0.83 12.21 12.42
N ALA A 194 0.48 10.94 12.39
CA ALA A 194 0.07 10.25 11.18
C ALA A 194 -1.38 10.69 10.86
N ILE A 195 -1.64 11.09 9.61
CA ILE A 195 -2.93 11.71 9.24
C ILE A 195 -3.72 10.88 8.24
N LYS A 196 -3.07 10.14 7.36
CA LYS A 196 -3.73 9.33 6.33
C LYS A 196 -2.90 8.12 5.98
N VAL A 197 -3.57 7.04 5.59
CA VAL A 197 -2.99 5.91 4.88
C VAL A 197 -3.34 6.03 3.41
N VAL A 198 -2.39 5.72 2.53
CA VAL A 198 -2.52 5.79 1.08
C VAL A 198 -2.13 4.45 0.43
N ASP A 199 -2.32 4.34 -0.88
CA ASP A 199 -1.97 3.17 -1.70
C ASP A 199 -2.78 1.92 -1.33
N LEU A 200 -4.10 2.01 -1.51
CA LEU A 200 -5.05 0.94 -1.20
C LEU A 200 -5.18 -0.11 -2.34
N ASP A 201 -4.25 -0.11 -3.30
CA ASP A 201 -4.34 -0.97 -4.49
C ASP A 201 -4.09 -2.45 -4.18
N THR A 202 -3.49 -2.74 -3.03
CA THR A 202 -3.15 -4.08 -2.57
C THR A 202 -4.11 -4.67 -1.54
N LEU A 203 -5.24 -4.01 -1.30
CA LEU A 203 -6.28 -4.50 -0.39
C LEU A 203 -6.69 -5.93 -0.73
N MET A 204 -6.69 -6.81 0.28
CA MET A 204 -7.00 -8.23 0.12
C MET A 204 -7.46 -8.88 1.42
N ARG A 205 -7.97 -10.12 1.34
CA ARG A 205 -8.11 -10.95 2.54
C ARG A 205 -6.77 -11.55 2.95
N GLY A 206 -6.45 -11.41 4.23
CA GLY A 206 -5.19 -11.90 4.78
C GLY A 206 -5.19 -11.92 6.30
N SER A 207 -4.02 -12.16 6.87
CA SER A 207 -3.78 -12.05 8.31
C SER A 207 -3.24 -10.66 8.67
N ALA A 208 -3.75 -10.03 9.72
CA ALA A 208 -3.21 -8.79 10.24
C ALA A 208 -1.72 -8.91 10.62
N SER A 209 -1.25 -10.12 10.92
CA SER A 209 0.17 -10.37 11.20
C SER A 209 1.07 -10.18 9.98
N TRP A 210 0.54 -10.30 8.75
CA TRP A 210 1.30 -10.01 7.53
C TRP A 210 1.57 -8.52 7.39
N ASP A 211 0.52 -7.71 7.50
CA ASP A 211 0.63 -6.25 7.48
C ASP A 211 1.52 -5.74 8.61
N PHE A 212 1.36 -6.30 9.81
CA PHE A 212 2.22 -5.97 10.95
C PHE A 212 3.69 -6.34 10.69
N GLY A 213 3.96 -7.52 10.13
CA GLY A 213 5.31 -7.95 9.76
C GLY A 213 5.94 -7.03 8.72
N ASP A 214 5.18 -6.61 7.71
CA ASP A 214 5.64 -5.69 6.68
C ASP A 214 5.94 -4.30 7.25
N LEU A 215 5.08 -3.81 8.15
CA LEU A 215 5.30 -2.56 8.88
C LEU A 215 6.64 -2.59 9.65
N ILE A 216 6.91 -3.66 10.40
CA ILE A 216 8.17 -3.81 11.14
C ILE A 216 9.35 -3.89 10.19
N ARG A 217 9.24 -4.63 9.09
CA ARG A 217 10.24 -4.70 8.04
C ARG A 217 10.56 -3.31 7.49
N SER A 218 9.55 -2.52 7.16
CA SER A 218 9.70 -1.19 6.55
C SER A 218 10.40 -0.19 7.48
N VAL A 219 10.14 -0.25 8.78
CA VAL A 219 10.81 0.58 9.80
C VAL A 219 12.27 0.16 9.95
N SER A 220 12.56 -1.10 9.70
CA SER A 220 13.89 -1.71 9.87
C SER A 220 14.81 -1.47 8.69
N ALA A 221 14.26 -1.50 7.48
CA ALA A 221 15.03 -1.40 6.23
C ALA A 221 15.34 0.05 5.81
N GLY A 222 14.81 1.06 6.52
CA GLY A 222 14.84 2.44 6.05
C GLY A 222 13.79 2.69 4.95
N THR A 223 13.91 3.78 4.21
CA THR A 223 12.93 4.17 3.18
C THR A 223 13.10 3.41 1.87
N GLU A 224 14.25 2.75 1.63
CA GLU A 224 14.51 2.00 0.42
C GLU A 224 14.50 0.48 0.66
N GLU A 225 13.63 -0.24 -0.02
CA GLU A 225 13.48 -1.69 0.05
C GLU A 225 14.74 -2.45 -0.40
N SER A 226 15.57 -1.83 -1.25
CA SER A 226 16.82 -2.39 -1.77
C SER A 226 18.03 -2.25 -0.84
N THR A 227 17.90 -1.49 0.26
CA THR A 227 19.02 -1.28 1.18
C THR A 227 19.20 -2.51 2.06
N PRO A 228 20.42 -3.12 2.10
CA PRO A 228 20.70 -4.20 3.05
C PRO A 228 20.37 -3.75 4.47
N GLN A 229 19.67 -4.61 5.22
CA GLN A 229 19.13 -4.28 6.54
C GLN A 229 20.21 -3.79 7.48
N ALA A 230 20.11 -2.52 7.87
CA ALA A 230 20.78 -2.04 9.08
C ALA A 230 20.13 -2.71 10.31
N HIS A 231 20.90 -2.88 11.39
CA HIS A 231 20.40 -3.42 12.64
C HIS A 231 19.15 -2.66 13.11
N VAL A 232 18.06 -3.39 13.27
CA VAL A 232 16.83 -2.82 13.84
C VAL A 232 17.07 -2.56 15.31
N SER A 233 16.88 -1.33 15.75
CA SER A 233 16.84 -1.03 17.17
C SER A 233 15.58 -1.62 17.80
N ASP A 234 15.73 -2.50 18.78
CA ASP A 234 14.61 -3.03 19.56
C ASP A 234 13.71 -1.92 20.13
N ALA A 235 14.27 -0.78 20.47
CA ALA A 235 13.52 0.37 20.98
C ALA A 235 12.57 0.93 19.92
N ARG A 236 13.02 1.06 18.67
CA ARG A 236 12.19 1.54 17.55
C ARG A 236 11.04 0.58 17.27
N VAL A 237 11.33 -0.73 17.21
CA VAL A 237 10.30 -1.77 17.05
C VAL A 237 9.27 -1.69 18.16
N ARG A 238 9.68 -1.56 19.41
CA ARG A 238 8.75 -1.47 20.56
C ARG A 238 7.82 -0.27 20.48
N GLU A 239 8.26 0.88 19.96
CA GLU A 239 7.39 2.05 19.78
C GLU A 239 6.31 1.80 18.72
N VAL A 240 6.66 1.19 17.59
CA VAL A 240 5.69 0.81 16.56
C VAL A 240 4.70 -0.23 17.11
N VAL A 241 5.20 -1.27 17.77
CA VAL A 241 4.36 -2.32 18.41
C VAL A 241 3.39 -1.70 19.41
N ARG A 242 3.87 -0.79 20.27
CA ARG A 242 3.02 -0.12 21.26
C ARG A 242 1.91 0.67 20.60
N GLY A 243 2.23 1.47 19.57
CA GLY A 243 1.24 2.22 18.81
C GLY A 243 0.22 1.30 18.14
N PHE A 244 0.69 0.26 17.46
CA PHE A 244 -0.16 -0.69 16.76
C PHE A 244 -1.13 -1.41 17.72
N LEU A 245 -0.62 -2.02 18.78
CA LEU A 245 -1.46 -2.76 19.74
C LEU A 245 -2.42 -1.86 20.51
N SER A 246 -2.07 -0.58 20.71
CA SER A 246 -2.98 0.37 21.38
C SER A 246 -4.26 0.62 20.60
N ALA A 247 -4.21 0.54 19.28
CA ALA A 247 -5.33 0.80 18.37
C ALA A 247 -6.00 -0.49 17.85
N TYR A 248 -5.19 -1.51 17.53
CA TYR A 248 -5.70 -2.78 17.01
C TYR A 248 -6.19 -3.72 18.09
N GLY A 249 -5.58 -3.71 19.27
CA GLY A 249 -5.75 -4.70 20.31
C GLY A 249 -4.73 -5.85 20.20
N PRO A 250 -4.83 -6.88 21.07
CA PRO A 250 -3.99 -8.07 21.00
C PRO A 250 -4.17 -8.80 19.65
N ILE A 251 -3.05 -9.27 19.09
CA ILE A 251 -3.00 -10.10 17.88
C ILE A 251 -3.12 -11.57 18.28
#